data_52191dbbdacc083557a7dc576f76d464
#
_entry.id   52191dbbdacc083557a7dc576f76d464
#
_cell.length_a   1.000
_cell.length_b   1.000
_cell.length_c   1.000
_cell.angle_alpha   90.00
_cell.angle_beta   90.00
_cell.angle_gamma   90.00
#
_symmetry.space_group_name_H-M   'P 1'
#
loop_
_entity.id
_entity.type
_entity.pdbx_description
1 polymer ?
#
loop_
_entity_poly.entity_id
_entity_poly.type
_entity_poly.pdbx_seq_one_letter_code
_entity_poly.pdbx_strand_id
1 'polypeptide(L)'
;MELAIILMMLLIVVALGAIKLSDGGVAFPFRRKPQLFTPVEHTFLNLIEQAMGREFRIVCRVRLNDLVSVRQSAKKKTASQALSRASSRQLDFVLVDKQDMSPVMAIDLVHSQGKEGYKTQKDWFVTGALDAAGLPHARIKVKSGYTVDDIRECLENKLIPYRRLQNKMAQLPTLNPEPPKRPTRPVRSSRPAAA
;
A
#
# COMPACT_ATOMS: atom_id res chain seq x y z
N MET A 1 37.21 -47.90 36.78
CA MET A 1 37.60 -46.48 36.76
C MET A 1 37.36 -45.87 35.37
N GLU A 2 37.84 -46.49 34.28
CA GLU A 2 37.69 -45.97 32.93
C GLU A 2 36.23 -45.81 32.45
N LEU A 3 35.37 -46.75 32.76
CA LEU A 3 33.96 -46.76 32.39
C LEU A 3 33.20 -45.59 33.07
N ALA A 4 33.57 -45.24 34.30
CA ALA A 4 33.01 -44.07 35.02
C ALA A 4 33.42 -42.74 34.39
N ILE A 5 34.64 -42.64 33.87
CA ILE A 5 35.16 -41.45 33.20
C ILE A 5 34.46 -41.23 31.86
N ILE A 6 34.25 -42.32 31.07
CA ILE A 6 33.55 -42.27 29.78
C ILE A 6 32.08 -41.83 29.99
N LEU A 7 31.40 -42.41 31.01
CA LEU A 7 30.01 -42.03 31.32
C LEU A 7 29.88 -40.58 31.73
N MET A 8 30.86 -40.07 32.52
CA MET A 8 30.88 -38.64 32.94
C MET A 8 31.11 -37.71 31.74
N MET A 9 32.02 -38.05 30.83
CA MET A 9 32.24 -37.30 29.61
C MET A 9 30.99 -37.27 28.72
N LEU A 10 30.30 -38.39 28.58
CA LEU A 10 29.04 -38.47 27.81
C LEU A 10 27.96 -37.58 28.41
N LEU A 11 27.82 -37.59 29.74
CA LEU A 11 26.89 -36.72 30.47
C LEU A 11 27.18 -35.23 30.26
N ILE A 12 28.44 -34.84 30.28
CA ILE A 12 28.87 -33.45 30.02
C ILE A 12 28.53 -33.05 28.59
N VAL A 13 28.80 -33.90 27.60
CA VAL A 13 28.46 -33.62 26.18
C VAL A 13 26.97 -33.47 25.98
N VAL A 14 26.15 -34.36 26.59
CA VAL A 14 24.69 -34.28 26.53
C VAL A 14 24.17 -33.00 27.24
N ALA A 15 24.72 -32.66 28.38
CA ALA A 15 24.37 -31.44 29.10
C ALA A 15 24.69 -30.17 28.30
N LEU A 16 25.89 -30.11 27.69
CA LEU A 16 26.28 -29.00 26.82
C LEU A 16 25.43 -28.93 25.55
N GLY A 17 25.05 -30.06 24.96
CA GLY A 17 24.13 -30.16 23.86
C GLY A 17 22.72 -29.65 24.23
N ALA A 18 22.21 -30.06 25.41
CA ALA A 18 20.90 -29.60 25.90
C ALA A 18 20.87 -28.11 26.17
N ILE A 19 21.94 -27.53 26.71
CA ILE A 19 22.05 -26.06 26.92
C ILE A 19 22.02 -25.33 25.59
N LYS A 20 22.79 -25.81 24.60
CA LYS A 20 22.80 -25.19 23.25
C LYS A 20 21.45 -25.30 22.52
N LEU A 21 20.71 -26.40 22.70
CA LEU A 21 19.35 -26.52 22.14
C LEU A 21 18.32 -25.69 22.90
N SER A 22 18.53 -25.49 24.22
CA SER A 22 17.63 -24.68 25.06
C SER A 22 17.75 -23.18 24.78
N ASP A 23 18.93 -22.71 24.36
CA ASP A 23 19.15 -21.30 23.93
C ASP A 23 18.54 -20.96 22.55
N GLY A 24 17.98 -21.96 21.83
CA GLY A 24 17.30 -21.78 20.55
C GLY A 24 15.90 -21.20 20.64
N GLY A 25 15.44 -20.73 21.78
CA GLY A 25 14.23 -19.93 21.89
C GLY A 25 14.35 -18.67 21.04
N VAL A 26 13.41 -18.46 20.10
CA VAL A 26 13.37 -17.27 19.26
C VAL A 26 13.27 -16.04 20.17
N ALA A 27 14.42 -15.48 20.53
CA ALA A 27 14.46 -14.22 21.25
C ALA A 27 13.93 -13.14 20.29
N PHE A 28 12.77 -12.58 20.57
CA PHE A 28 12.22 -11.44 19.85
C PHE A 28 12.84 -10.14 20.40
N PRO A 29 13.95 -9.64 19.83
CA PRO A 29 14.68 -8.47 20.35
C PRO A 29 13.99 -7.17 19.96
N PHE A 30 12.65 -7.12 20.06
CA PHE A 30 11.87 -5.96 19.64
C PHE A 30 11.49 -5.10 20.83
N ARG A 31 11.64 -3.79 20.64
CA ARG A 31 11.16 -2.78 21.56
C ARG A 31 10.19 -1.83 20.84
N ARG A 32 9.13 -1.42 21.51
CA ARG A 32 8.21 -0.41 21.02
C ARG A 32 8.94 0.90 20.72
N LYS A 33 8.76 1.44 19.51
CA LYS A 33 9.24 2.79 19.18
C LYS A 33 8.42 3.83 19.93
N PRO A 34 9.03 4.89 20.48
CA PRO A 34 8.32 5.93 21.21
C PRO A 34 7.40 6.73 20.29
N GLN A 35 7.79 6.95 19.04
CA GLN A 35 7.04 7.70 18.03
C GLN A 35 7.03 6.96 16.70
N LEU A 36 5.89 6.96 16.02
CA LEU A 36 5.74 6.38 14.70
C LEU A 36 6.25 7.32 13.60
N PHE A 37 5.97 8.61 13.75
CA PHE A 37 6.33 9.66 12.80
C PHE A 37 7.44 10.54 13.33
N THR A 38 8.23 11.11 12.42
CA THR A 38 9.11 12.23 12.75
C THR A 38 8.28 13.48 13.04
N PRO A 39 8.81 14.46 13.78
CA PRO A 39 8.08 15.70 14.03
C PRO A 39 7.59 16.40 12.76
N VAL A 40 8.38 16.33 11.69
CA VAL A 40 8.05 16.91 10.39
C VAL A 40 6.88 16.18 9.75
N GLU A 41 6.93 14.83 9.67
CA GLU A 41 5.84 14.01 9.14
C GLU A 41 4.54 14.24 9.92
N HIS A 42 4.63 14.34 11.26
CA HIS A 42 3.47 14.59 12.11
C HIS A 42 2.85 15.98 11.85
N THR A 43 3.67 17.01 11.70
CA THR A 43 3.19 18.35 11.35
C THR A 43 2.49 18.36 10.00
N PHE A 44 3.08 17.72 8.98
CA PHE A 44 2.46 17.61 7.66
C PHE A 44 1.18 16.79 7.67
N LEU A 45 1.13 15.69 8.44
CA LEU A 45 -0.09 14.91 8.61
C LEU A 45 -1.23 15.78 9.13
N ASN A 46 -0.99 16.55 10.18
CA ASN A 46 -1.99 17.45 10.74
C ASN A 46 -2.46 18.51 9.72
N LEU A 47 -1.54 19.09 8.94
CA LEU A 47 -1.89 20.03 7.88
C LEU A 47 -2.74 19.41 6.78
N ILE A 48 -2.38 18.21 6.33
CA ILE A 48 -3.15 17.47 5.30
C ILE A 48 -4.52 17.07 5.84
N GLU A 49 -4.63 16.63 7.09
CA GLU A 49 -5.91 16.29 7.73
C GLU A 49 -6.83 17.51 7.84
N GLN A 50 -6.30 18.66 8.24
CA GLN A 50 -7.07 19.90 8.30
C GLN A 50 -7.48 20.41 6.91
N ALA A 51 -6.61 20.23 5.90
CA ALA A 51 -6.87 20.66 4.54
C ALA A 51 -7.90 19.77 3.83
N MET A 52 -7.73 18.44 3.90
CA MET A 52 -8.41 17.46 3.04
C MET A 52 -9.22 16.41 3.81
N GLY A 53 -9.08 16.33 5.13
CA GLY A 53 -9.69 15.28 5.96
C GLY A 53 -11.23 15.31 5.99
N ARG A 54 -11.86 16.41 5.56
CA ARG A 54 -13.33 16.47 5.40
C ARG A 54 -13.80 15.62 4.21
N GLU A 55 -13.09 15.63 3.10
CA GLU A 55 -13.43 14.89 1.87
C GLU A 55 -12.82 13.49 1.84
N PHE A 56 -11.55 13.37 2.21
CA PHE A 56 -10.76 12.16 2.05
C PHE A 56 -10.32 11.60 3.40
N ARG A 57 -9.95 10.31 3.39
CA ARG A 57 -9.22 9.71 4.49
C ARG A 57 -7.73 9.69 4.15
N ILE A 58 -6.87 9.95 5.12
CA ILE A 58 -5.43 9.93 4.94
C ILE A 58 -4.88 8.61 5.45
N VAL A 59 -4.18 7.88 4.57
CA VAL A 59 -3.47 6.65 4.91
C VAL A 59 -1.98 6.92 4.84
N CYS A 60 -1.26 6.54 5.88
CA CYS A 60 0.16 6.82 6.00
C CYS A 60 1.01 5.61 5.63
N ARG A 61 2.18 5.85 5.04
CA ARG A 61 3.21 4.83 4.79
C ARG A 61 2.71 3.66 3.96
N VAL A 62 2.07 3.96 2.83
CA VAL A 62 1.54 2.96 1.91
C VAL A 62 2.62 2.53 0.92
N ARG A 63 2.78 1.24 0.70
CA ARG A 63 3.70 0.73 -0.32
C ARG A 63 3.13 0.97 -1.71
N LEU A 64 4.02 1.24 -2.66
CA LEU A 64 3.60 1.49 -4.04
C LEU A 64 2.85 0.29 -4.66
N ASN A 65 3.24 -0.95 -4.34
CA ASN A 65 2.57 -2.15 -4.83
C ASN A 65 1.13 -2.34 -4.28
N ASP A 66 0.78 -1.65 -3.19
CA ASP A 66 -0.58 -1.68 -2.64
C ASP A 66 -1.52 -0.70 -3.38
N LEU A 67 -0.94 0.24 -4.14
CA LEU A 67 -1.67 1.26 -4.92
C LEU A 67 -1.78 0.93 -6.40
N VAL A 68 -0.82 0.17 -6.94
CA VAL A 68 -0.75 -0.11 -8.38
C VAL A 68 -0.75 -1.62 -8.63
N SER A 69 -1.45 -2.03 -9.67
CA SER A 69 -1.44 -3.41 -10.15
C SER A 69 -0.76 -3.52 -11.51
N VAL A 70 -0.13 -4.66 -11.76
CA VAL A 70 0.49 -4.91 -13.07
C VAL A 70 -0.59 -5.24 -14.11
N ARG A 71 -0.48 -4.63 -15.29
CA ARG A 71 -1.39 -4.91 -16.40
C ARG A 71 -1.25 -6.36 -16.85
N GLN A 72 -2.37 -7.02 -17.15
CA GLN A 72 -2.42 -8.41 -17.62
C GLN A 72 -1.60 -8.68 -18.89
N SER A 73 -1.42 -7.67 -19.74
CA SER A 73 -0.62 -7.75 -20.97
C SER A 73 0.90 -7.76 -20.73
N ALA A 74 1.37 -7.53 -19.50
CA ALA A 74 2.80 -7.47 -19.20
C ALA A 74 3.44 -8.86 -19.19
N LYS A 75 4.64 -8.96 -19.78
CA LYS A 75 5.44 -10.20 -19.72
C LYS A 75 5.75 -10.57 -18.27
N LYS A 76 5.64 -11.85 -17.90
CA LYS A 76 5.83 -12.36 -16.51
C LYS A 76 7.13 -11.86 -15.85
N LYS A 77 8.25 -11.87 -16.57
CA LYS A 77 9.55 -11.39 -16.06
C LYS A 77 9.51 -9.90 -15.74
N THR A 78 8.97 -9.08 -16.65
CA THR A 78 8.85 -7.62 -16.45
C THR A 78 7.90 -7.30 -15.30
N ALA A 79 6.79 -8.04 -15.21
CA ALA A 79 5.82 -7.93 -14.13
C ALA A 79 6.46 -8.19 -12.75
N SER A 80 7.20 -9.30 -12.62
CA SER A 80 7.88 -9.66 -11.38
C SER A 80 8.93 -8.60 -10.97
N GLN A 81 9.72 -8.09 -11.91
CA GLN A 81 10.68 -7.04 -11.64
C GLN A 81 10.02 -5.72 -11.22
N ALA A 82 8.91 -5.34 -11.86
CA ALA A 82 8.16 -4.15 -11.51
C ALA A 82 7.56 -4.26 -10.11
N LEU A 83 6.96 -5.39 -9.76
CA LEU A 83 6.42 -5.64 -8.42
C LEU A 83 7.50 -5.63 -7.34
N SER A 84 8.66 -6.24 -7.58
CA SER A 84 9.79 -6.22 -6.66
C SER A 84 10.29 -4.78 -6.40
N ARG A 85 10.37 -3.95 -7.44
CA ARG A 85 10.71 -2.54 -7.29
C ARG A 85 9.62 -1.75 -6.57
N ALA A 86 8.34 -2.00 -6.87
CA ALA A 86 7.21 -1.33 -6.24
C ALA A 86 7.12 -1.67 -4.75
N SER A 87 7.37 -2.93 -4.35
CA SER A 87 7.33 -3.35 -2.94
C SER A 87 8.40 -2.69 -2.07
N SER A 88 9.52 -2.28 -2.66
CA SER A 88 10.60 -1.56 -1.95
C SER A 88 10.36 -0.04 -1.85
N ARG A 89 9.32 0.48 -2.47
CA ARG A 89 8.98 1.91 -2.46
C ARG A 89 7.77 2.17 -1.58
N GLN A 90 7.87 3.21 -0.77
CA GLN A 90 6.82 3.62 0.16
C GLN A 90 6.50 5.10 -0.06
N LEU A 91 5.22 5.40 -0.07
CA LEU A 91 4.68 6.76 -0.13
C LEU A 91 4.36 7.23 1.29
N ASP A 92 4.58 8.51 1.56
CA ASP A 92 4.43 9.04 2.91
C ASP A 92 2.95 9.12 3.29
N PHE A 93 2.12 9.66 2.40
CA PHE A 93 0.67 9.74 2.59
C PHE A 93 -0.06 9.41 1.29
N VAL A 94 -1.27 8.90 1.45
CA VAL A 94 -2.20 8.62 0.36
C VAL A 94 -3.59 9.12 0.76
N LEU A 95 -4.20 9.95 -0.09
CA LEU A 95 -5.60 10.30 0.03
C LEU A 95 -6.42 9.17 -0.57
N VAL A 96 -7.40 8.68 0.17
CA VAL A 96 -8.35 7.68 -0.29
C VAL A 96 -9.78 8.17 -0.12
N ASP A 97 -10.66 7.73 -0.98
CA ASP A 97 -12.09 8.01 -0.85
C ASP A 97 -12.63 7.41 0.46
N LYS A 98 -13.58 8.10 1.09
CA LYS A 98 -14.17 7.65 2.37
C LYS A 98 -15.15 6.50 2.22
N GLN A 99 -15.75 6.36 1.04
CA GLN A 99 -16.82 5.39 0.81
C GLN A 99 -16.26 4.01 0.47
N ASP A 100 -15.35 3.97 -0.50
CA ASP A 100 -14.84 2.71 -1.07
C ASP A 100 -13.35 2.48 -0.80
N MET A 101 -12.67 3.43 -0.13
CA MET A 101 -11.23 3.38 0.16
C MET A 101 -10.36 3.35 -1.10
N SER A 102 -10.89 3.75 -2.26
CA SER A 102 -10.12 3.85 -3.49
C SER A 102 -9.02 4.92 -3.37
N PRO A 103 -7.81 4.67 -3.87
CA PRO A 103 -6.73 5.66 -3.85
C PRO A 103 -7.03 6.80 -4.82
N VAL A 104 -6.93 8.03 -4.32
CA VAL A 104 -7.23 9.27 -5.07
C VAL A 104 -5.96 10.04 -5.40
N MET A 105 -5.01 10.11 -4.49
CA MET A 105 -3.75 10.83 -4.68
C MET A 105 -2.66 10.28 -3.77
N ALA A 106 -1.44 10.21 -4.29
CA ALA A 106 -0.23 9.92 -3.52
C ALA A 106 0.52 11.21 -3.18
N ILE A 107 1.08 11.28 -1.98
CA ILE A 107 1.80 12.46 -1.47
C ILE A 107 3.15 12.00 -0.90
N ASP A 108 4.22 12.62 -1.37
CA ASP A 108 5.58 12.43 -0.86
C ASP A 108 6.14 13.74 -0.31
N LEU A 109 6.77 13.67 0.86
CA LEU A 109 7.56 14.76 1.43
C LEU A 109 8.99 14.71 0.89
N VAL A 110 9.50 15.84 0.42
CA VAL A 110 10.83 15.97 -0.15
C VAL A 110 11.64 16.95 0.65
N HIS A 111 12.77 16.52 1.19
CA HIS A 111 13.73 17.39 1.84
C HIS A 111 14.67 18.03 0.83
N SER A 112 14.95 19.33 0.96
CA SER A 112 15.88 20.07 0.11
C SER A 112 17.36 19.72 0.37
N GLN A 113 17.66 19.26 1.59
CA GLN A 113 19.01 18.85 1.97
C GLN A 113 18.97 17.41 2.45
N GLY A 114 19.86 16.58 1.90
CA GLY A 114 19.92 15.14 2.12
C GLY A 114 20.21 14.72 3.56
N LYS A 115 19.25 14.95 4.46
CA LYS A 115 19.25 14.31 5.77
C LYS A 115 18.83 12.87 5.59
N GLU A 116 19.56 11.97 6.25
CA GLU A 116 19.31 10.53 6.20
C GLU A 116 17.83 10.19 6.34
N GLY A 117 17.32 9.37 5.40
CA GLY A 117 15.97 8.85 5.45
C GLY A 117 14.91 9.64 4.67
N TYR A 118 15.23 10.79 4.09
CA TYR A 118 14.26 11.59 3.35
C TYR A 118 14.51 11.59 1.84
N LYS A 119 13.41 11.59 1.07
CA LYS A 119 13.45 11.61 -0.40
C LYS A 119 13.94 12.96 -0.90
N THR A 120 15.18 13.01 -1.39
CA THR A 120 15.77 14.23 -1.94
C THR A 120 15.59 14.32 -3.45
N GLN A 121 15.62 13.20 -4.13
CA GLN A 121 15.59 13.12 -5.58
C GLN A 121 14.26 12.56 -6.10
N LYS A 122 13.88 13.00 -7.30
CA LYS A 122 12.70 12.45 -8.00
C LYS A 122 12.97 10.98 -8.33
N ASP A 123 12.19 10.08 -7.71
CA ASP A 123 12.18 8.67 -8.12
C ASP A 123 11.32 8.56 -9.39
N TRP A 124 12.00 8.42 -10.53
CA TRP A 124 11.34 8.30 -11.84
C TRP A 124 10.43 7.08 -11.91
N PHE A 125 10.78 5.99 -11.20
CA PHE A 125 9.97 4.77 -11.18
C PHE A 125 8.65 4.97 -10.45
N VAL A 126 8.67 5.61 -9.28
CA VAL A 126 7.45 5.94 -8.53
C VAL A 126 6.55 6.85 -9.35
N THR A 127 7.12 7.94 -9.90
CA THR A 127 6.35 8.88 -10.72
C THR A 127 5.74 8.19 -11.94
N GLY A 128 6.56 7.41 -12.69
CA GLY A 128 6.07 6.71 -13.88
C GLY A 128 5.03 5.62 -13.59
N ALA A 129 5.15 4.92 -12.44
CA ALA A 129 4.17 3.92 -12.03
C ALA A 129 2.81 4.56 -11.66
N LEU A 130 2.83 5.67 -10.92
CA LEU A 130 1.63 6.41 -10.53
C LEU A 130 0.98 7.08 -11.76
N ASP A 131 1.75 7.69 -12.65
CA ASP A 131 1.25 8.26 -13.91
C ASP A 131 0.62 7.19 -14.79
N ALA A 132 1.26 6.01 -14.91
CA ALA A 132 0.72 4.89 -15.68
C ALA A 132 -0.56 4.29 -15.07
N ALA A 133 -0.73 4.41 -13.76
CA ALA A 133 -1.95 4.03 -13.03
C ALA A 133 -3.02 5.12 -13.05
N GLY A 134 -2.72 6.33 -13.56
CA GLY A 134 -3.62 7.47 -13.54
C GLY A 134 -3.84 8.07 -12.15
N LEU A 135 -2.91 7.80 -11.21
CA LEU A 135 -2.98 8.29 -9.84
C LEU A 135 -2.15 9.57 -9.69
N PRO A 136 -2.76 10.72 -9.37
CA PRO A 136 -2.03 11.98 -9.15
C PRO A 136 -0.97 11.83 -8.07
N HIS A 137 0.21 12.43 -8.30
CA HIS A 137 1.32 12.42 -7.38
C HIS A 137 1.73 13.84 -7.00
N ALA A 138 1.57 14.18 -5.72
CA ALA A 138 2.01 15.44 -5.14
C ALA A 138 3.34 15.25 -4.40
N ARG A 139 4.35 16.06 -4.74
CA ARG A 139 5.62 16.10 -4.03
C ARG A 139 5.77 17.45 -3.35
N ILE A 140 5.71 17.45 -2.03
CA ILE A 140 5.74 18.66 -1.22
C ILE A 140 7.15 18.82 -0.64
N LYS A 141 7.79 19.94 -0.96
CA LYS A 141 9.09 20.27 -0.34
C LYS A 141 8.88 20.62 1.12
N VAL A 142 9.68 20.03 1.99
CA VAL A 142 9.65 20.37 3.41
C VAL A 142 10.30 21.73 3.62
N LYS A 143 9.51 22.71 4.02
CA LYS A 143 9.93 24.03 4.49
C LYS A 143 9.07 24.43 5.70
N SER A 144 9.56 25.33 6.51
CA SER A 144 8.77 25.96 7.58
C SER A 144 7.74 26.95 7.00
N GLY A 145 6.63 27.15 7.69
CA GLY A 145 5.66 28.19 7.38
C GLY A 145 4.58 27.83 6.36
N TYR A 146 4.33 26.53 6.11
CA TYR A 146 3.13 26.15 5.36
C TYR A 146 1.88 26.38 6.20
N THR A 147 0.89 27.00 5.57
CA THR A 147 -0.47 27.10 6.10
C THR A 147 -1.33 25.96 5.59
N VAL A 148 -2.48 25.74 6.23
CA VAL A 148 -3.47 24.74 5.79
C VAL A 148 -3.96 25.06 4.37
N ASP A 149 -4.12 26.35 4.06
CA ASP A 149 -4.61 26.80 2.75
C ASP A 149 -3.57 26.58 1.65
N ASP A 150 -2.26 26.80 1.93
CA ASP A 150 -1.19 26.46 0.98
C ASP A 150 -1.20 24.98 0.60
N ILE A 151 -1.37 24.11 1.60
CA ILE A 151 -1.43 22.66 1.37
C ILE A 151 -2.70 22.31 0.60
N ARG A 152 -3.84 22.88 0.97
CA ARG A 152 -5.10 22.65 0.26
C ARG A 152 -4.99 23.04 -1.20
N GLU A 153 -4.53 24.25 -1.51
CA GLU A 153 -4.37 24.73 -2.88
C GLU A 153 -3.42 23.82 -3.69
N CYS A 154 -2.29 23.45 -3.10
CA CYS A 154 -1.32 22.57 -3.74
C CYS A 154 -1.93 21.21 -4.10
N LEU A 155 -2.71 20.61 -3.20
CA LEU A 155 -3.34 19.31 -3.40
C LEU A 155 -4.53 19.39 -4.37
N GLU A 156 -5.38 20.42 -4.25
CA GLU A 156 -6.51 20.62 -5.16
C GLU A 156 -6.06 20.85 -6.61
N ASN A 157 -5.01 21.63 -6.83
CA ASN A 157 -4.42 21.81 -8.15
C ASN A 157 -4.00 20.47 -8.78
N LYS A 158 -3.51 19.52 -7.98
CA LYS A 158 -3.16 18.17 -8.43
C LYS A 158 -4.38 17.26 -8.62
N LEU A 159 -5.49 17.53 -7.93
CA LEU A 159 -6.74 16.78 -8.04
C LEU A 159 -7.60 17.18 -9.25
N ILE A 160 -7.36 18.32 -9.88
CA ILE A 160 -8.16 18.80 -11.02
C ILE A 160 -8.35 17.71 -12.11
N PRO A 161 -7.30 17.00 -12.59
CA PRO A 161 -7.47 15.97 -13.60
C PRO A 161 -8.36 14.82 -13.12
N TYR A 162 -8.20 14.40 -11.86
CA TYR A 162 -8.99 13.35 -11.24
C TYR A 162 -10.47 13.74 -11.13
N ARG A 163 -10.77 14.93 -10.62
CA ARG A 163 -12.14 15.44 -10.51
C ARG A 163 -12.83 15.56 -11.89
N ARG A 164 -12.07 15.97 -12.94
CA ARG A 164 -12.60 16.01 -14.32
C ARG A 164 -12.97 14.63 -14.83
N LEU A 165 -12.15 13.62 -14.57
CA LEU A 165 -12.43 12.23 -14.94
C LEU A 165 -13.65 11.70 -14.18
N GLN A 166 -13.75 11.94 -12.88
CA GLN A 166 -14.90 11.55 -12.07
C GLN A 166 -16.20 12.16 -12.58
N ASN A 167 -16.20 13.46 -12.86
CA ASN A 167 -17.37 14.14 -13.42
C ASN A 167 -17.77 13.59 -14.78
N LYS A 168 -16.80 13.26 -15.64
CA LYS A 168 -17.05 12.64 -16.92
C LYS A 168 -17.66 11.24 -16.79
N MET A 169 -17.17 10.44 -15.83
CA MET A 169 -17.70 9.10 -15.55
C MET A 169 -19.12 9.17 -14.95
N ALA A 170 -19.39 10.13 -14.09
CA ALA A 170 -20.72 10.35 -13.51
C ALA A 170 -21.76 10.82 -14.55
N GLN A 171 -21.32 11.44 -15.65
CA GLN A 171 -22.17 11.88 -16.76
C GLN A 171 -22.42 10.80 -17.82
N LEU A 172 -21.66 9.69 -17.81
CA LEU A 172 -21.92 8.56 -18.67
C LEU A 172 -23.20 7.86 -18.16
N PRO A 173 -24.23 7.63 -19.04
CA PRO A 173 -25.40 6.88 -18.65
C PRO A 173 -24.93 5.53 -18.10
N THR A 174 -25.35 5.20 -16.88
CA THR A 174 -25.16 3.86 -16.34
C THR A 174 -25.88 2.91 -17.27
N LEU A 175 -25.15 2.27 -18.17
CA LEU A 175 -25.62 1.07 -18.84
C LEU A 175 -25.78 0.04 -17.73
N ASN A 176 -26.99 0.05 -17.15
CA ASN A 176 -27.40 -1.00 -16.22
C ASN A 176 -27.34 -2.30 -17.06
N PRO A 177 -26.39 -3.22 -16.85
CA PRO A 177 -26.41 -4.47 -17.58
C PRO A 177 -27.69 -5.18 -17.16
N GLU A 178 -28.68 -5.14 -18.05
CA GLU A 178 -29.90 -5.94 -17.88
C GLU A 178 -29.43 -7.38 -17.60
N PRO A 179 -29.80 -7.98 -16.46
CA PRO A 179 -29.32 -9.31 -16.12
C PRO A 179 -29.63 -10.23 -17.29
N PRO A 180 -28.70 -11.08 -17.74
CA PRO A 180 -28.88 -11.93 -18.89
C PRO A 180 -30.18 -12.73 -18.66
N LYS A 181 -31.16 -12.53 -19.56
CA LYS A 181 -32.42 -13.28 -19.55
C LYS A 181 -32.05 -14.75 -19.55
N ARG A 182 -32.34 -15.44 -18.44
CA ARG A 182 -32.13 -16.90 -18.38
C ARG A 182 -32.91 -17.53 -19.53
N PRO A 183 -32.29 -18.36 -20.37
CA PRO A 183 -33.02 -19.07 -21.40
C PRO A 183 -34.11 -19.88 -20.72
N THR A 184 -35.36 -19.54 -21.00
CA THR A 184 -36.51 -20.30 -20.56
C THR A 184 -36.42 -21.68 -21.21
N ARG A 185 -36.16 -22.68 -20.38
CA ARG A 185 -36.14 -24.10 -20.82
C ARG A 185 -37.51 -24.39 -21.40
N PRO A 186 -37.62 -24.91 -22.65
CA PRO A 186 -38.92 -25.23 -23.21
C PRO A 186 -39.60 -26.29 -22.30
N VAL A 187 -40.81 -25.95 -21.85
CA VAL A 187 -41.64 -26.88 -21.08
C VAL A 187 -41.93 -28.07 -21.95
N ARG A 188 -41.40 -29.22 -21.56
CA ARG A 188 -41.65 -30.50 -22.23
C ARG A 188 -43.14 -30.79 -22.13
N SER A 189 -43.87 -30.66 -23.25
CA SER A 189 -45.28 -31.00 -23.30
C SER A 189 -45.43 -32.48 -22.86
N SER A 190 -46.27 -32.71 -21.86
CA SER A 190 -46.68 -34.05 -21.45
C SER A 190 -47.34 -34.77 -22.61
N ARG A 191 -46.78 -35.87 -23.02
CA ARG A 191 -47.33 -36.81 -24.02
C ARG A 191 -48.66 -37.37 -23.45
N PRO A 192 -49.78 -37.30 -24.19
CA PRO A 192 -50.99 -37.99 -23.73
C PRO A 192 -50.78 -39.50 -23.71
N ALA A 193 -51.24 -40.17 -22.63
CA ALA A 193 -51.28 -41.60 -22.57
C ALA A 193 -52.24 -42.17 -23.59
N ALA A 194 -51.78 -43.04 -24.45
CA ALA A 194 -52.66 -43.82 -25.36
C ALA A 194 -53.43 -44.86 -24.52
N ALA A 195 -54.74 -44.90 -24.81
CA ALA A 195 -55.65 -45.93 -24.35
C ALA A 195 -55.37 -47.25 -25.03
#